data_f1194ebb420c440cab8902b953167b0d
#
_entry.id   f1194ebb420c440cab8902b953167b0d
#
_cell.length_a   1.000
_cell.length_b   1.000
_cell.length_c   1.000
_cell.angle_alpha   90.00
_cell.angle_beta   90.00
_cell.angle_gamma   90.00
#
_symmetry.space_group_name_H-M   'P 1'
#
loop_
_entity.id
_entity.type
_entity.pdbx_description
1 polymer ?
#
loop_
_entity_poly.entity_id
_entity_poly.type
_entity_poly.pdbx_seq_one_letter_code
_entity_poly.pdbx_strand_id
1 'polypeptide(L)'
;AKGLFTNEAGMGSMPMTAAATETGSPVRQGLISMTGVFWDTIVMCAVTALAVMSDMVKNAAPYMDAAQDEYCFVAFSGLPFAGTEILSVCLVLFSFATMIGWSFYGECAAGYLWGEKGVKAFQICYIVFVYIGSVLSLELVWNLSDVCNACMALPNLLCLWLLRKTVIRQTKQAC
;
A
#
# COMPACT_ATOMS: atom_id res chain seq x y z
N ALA A 1 2.29 -0.68 -12.21
CA ALA A 1 3.06 -0.04 -11.14
C ALA A 1 2.17 0.26 -9.91
N LYS A 2 1.05 0.99 -10.06
CA LYS A 2 0.18 1.42 -8.93
C LYS A 2 -0.43 0.26 -8.12
N GLY A 3 -0.76 -0.88 -8.72
CA GLY A 3 -1.30 -2.06 -8.02
C GLY A 3 -0.27 -2.77 -7.13
N LEU A 4 1.02 -2.74 -7.49
CA LEU A 4 2.12 -3.23 -6.64
C LEU A 4 2.31 -2.37 -5.39
N PHE A 5 2.04 -1.09 -5.49
CA PHE A 5 2.12 -0.16 -4.38
C PHE A 5 1.07 -0.46 -3.30
N THR A 6 -0.15 -0.77 -3.69
CA THR A 6 -1.27 -0.99 -2.77
C THR A 6 -1.10 -2.26 -1.94
N ASN A 7 -0.65 -3.36 -2.55
CA ASN A 7 -0.51 -4.64 -1.84
C ASN A 7 0.87 -4.88 -1.21
N GLU A 8 1.83 -3.96 -1.44
CA GLU A 8 3.21 -4.01 -0.91
C GLU A 8 3.97 -5.31 -1.22
N ALA A 9 3.45 -6.18 -2.07
CA ALA A 9 4.04 -7.48 -2.38
C ALA A 9 5.38 -7.31 -3.11
N GLY A 10 6.44 -7.85 -2.54
CA GLY A 10 7.78 -7.77 -3.11
C GLY A 10 8.56 -6.49 -2.78
N MET A 11 7.98 -5.54 -2.03
CA MET A 11 8.65 -4.29 -1.63
C MET A 11 9.46 -4.41 -0.34
N GLY A 12 9.22 -5.46 0.47
CA GLY A 12 9.97 -5.70 1.71
C GLY A 12 9.38 -5.03 2.96
N SER A 13 8.25 -4.30 2.84
CA SER A 13 7.52 -3.72 3.97
C SER A 13 6.70 -4.77 4.73
N MET A 14 6.02 -5.66 4.02
CA MET A 14 5.20 -6.72 4.61
C MET A 14 5.93 -7.61 5.65
N PRO A 15 7.21 -8.00 5.49
CA PRO A 15 7.96 -8.70 6.52
C PRO A 15 8.10 -7.95 7.85
N MET A 16 8.02 -6.63 7.87
CA MET A 16 8.11 -5.83 9.11
C MET A 16 6.87 -6.03 9.98
N THR A 17 5.68 -5.97 9.38
CA THR A 17 4.43 -6.29 10.08
C THR A 17 4.33 -7.76 10.45
N ALA A 18 4.77 -8.66 9.58
CA ALA A 18 4.80 -10.08 9.86
C ALA A 18 5.71 -10.43 11.04
N ALA A 19 6.84 -9.74 11.19
CA ALA A 19 7.75 -9.92 12.32
C ALA A 19 7.18 -9.41 13.66
N ALA A 20 6.24 -8.47 13.63
CA ALA A 20 5.56 -7.96 14.82
C ALA A 20 4.41 -8.84 15.29
N THR A 21 4.04 -9.89 14.55
CA THR A 21 2.95 -10.79 14.90
C THR A 21 3.43 -11.97 15.76
N GLU A 22 2.61 -12.39 16.72
CA GLU A 22 2.88 -13.54 17.60
C GLU A 22 2.48 -14.87 16.94
N THR A 23 2.87 -15.11 15.71
CA THR A 23 2.59 -16.39 15.03
C THR A 23 3.72 -17.38 15.27
N GLY A 24 3.36 -18.58 15.77
CA GLY A 24 4.34 -19.63 16.10
C GLY A 24 5.03 -20.29 14.90
N SER A 25 4.69 -19.92 13.64
CA SER A 25 5.27 -20.50 12.41
C SER A 25 5.40 -19.48 11.30
N PRO A 26 6.61 -19.30 10.73
CA PRO A 26 6.83 -18.41 9.58
C PRO A 26 6.00 -18.80 8.36
N VAL A 27 5.76 -20.09 8.15
CA VAL A 27 4.94 -20.58 7.02
C VAL A 27 3.48 -20.19 7.20
N ARG A 28 2.93 -20.34 8.41
CA ARG A 28 1.56 -19.92 8.72
C ARG A 28 1.40 -18.41 8.51
N GLN A 29 2.36 -17.62 8.97
CA GLN A 29 2.34 -16.18 8.75
C GLN A 29 2.41 -15.80 7.26
N GLY A 30 3.25 -16.49 6.49
CA GLY A 30 3.33 -16.29 5.03
C GLY A 30 1.99 -16.57 4.33
N LEU A 31 1.29 -17.64 4.73
CA LEU A 31 -0.03 -17.96 4.19
C LEU A 31 -1.08 -16.90 4.56
N ILE A 32 -1.06 -16.41 5.80
CA ILE A 32 -1.95 -15.30 6.22
C ILE A 32 -1.67 -14.04 5.38
N SER A 33 -0.41 -13.68 5.19
CA SER A 33 -0.03 -12.53 4.36
C SER A 33 -0.48 -12.69 2.90
N MET A 34 -0.39 -13.90 2.34
CA MET A 34 -0.93 -14.20 0.99
C MET A 34 -2.43 -13.93 0.88
N THR A 35 -3.22 -14.29 1.91
CA THR A 35 -4.66 -14.02 1.88
C THR A 35 -4.96 -12.53 1.87
N GLY A 36 -4.17 -11.72 2.58
CA GLY A 36 -4.27 -10.25 2.54
C GLY A 36 -4.08 -9.69 1.12
N VAL A 37 -3.03 -10.13 0.41
CA VAL A 37 -2.78 -9.74 -0.98
C VAL A 37 -3.93 -10.17 -1.92
N PHE A 38 -4.48 -11.36 -1.71
CA PHE A 38 -5.63 -11.85 -2.48
C PHE A 38 -6.85 -10.93 -2.31
N TRP A 39 -7.21 -10.60 -1.07
CA TRP A 39 -8.35 -9.74 -0.78
C TRP A 39 -8.16 -8.33 -1.34
N ASP A 40 -6.99 -7.73 -1.12
CA ASP A 40 -6.70 -6.38 -1.57
C ASP A 40 -6.65 -6.28 -3.11
N THR A 41 -5.86 -7.11 -3.75
CA THR A 41 -5.60 -6.99 -5.19
C THR A 41 -6.69 -7.60 -6.05
N ILE A 42 -7.20 -8.78 -5.70
CA ILE A 42 -8.19 -9.47 -6.54
C ILE A 42 -9.60 -9.01 -6.19
N VAL A 43 -9.98 -9.04 -4.92
CA VAL A 43 -11.37 -8.75 -4.54
C VAL A 43 -11.64 -7.25 -4.55
N MET A 44 -10.88 -6.44 -3.82
CA MET A 44 -11.16 -5.00 -3.68
C MET A 44 -10.94 -4.25 -5.00
N CYS A 45 -9.85 -4.53 -5.72
CA CYS A 45 -9.62 -3.90 -7.01
C CYS A 45 -10.66 -4.31 -8.06
N ALA A 46 -11.10 -5.58 -8.06
CA ALA A 46 -12.16 -6.02 -8.97
C ALA A 46 -13.50 -5.33 -8.66
N VAL A 47 -13.89 -5.23 -7.38
CA VAL A 47 -15.10 -4.54 -6.96
C VAL A 47 -15.06 -3.07 -7.38
N THR A 48 -13.96 -2.38 -7.13
CA THR A 48 -13.80 -0.97 -7.53
C THR A 48 -13.87 -0.80 -9.06
N ALA A 49 -13.15 -1.65 -9.79
CA ALA A 49 -13.17 -1.61 -11.26
C ALA A 49 -14.56 -1.87 -11.82
N LEU A 50 -15.28 -2.87 -11.31
CA LEU A 50 -16.64 -3.18 -11.72
C LEU A 50 -17.63 -2.05 -11.40
N ALA A 51 -17.49 -1.40 -10.24
CA ALA A 51 -18.30 -0.25 -9.87
C ALA A 51 -18.11 0.90 -10.87
N VAL A 52 -16.87 1.30 -11.14
CA VAL A 52 -16.54 2.36 -12.09
C VAL A 52 -16.99 2.00 -13.51
N MET A 53 -16.70 0.78 -13.98
CA MET A 53 -17.08 0.34 -15.32
C MET A 53 -18.59 0.25 -15.50
N SER A 54 -19.33 -0.20 -14.48
CA SER A 54 -20.78 -0.28 -14.55
C SER A 54 -21.45 1.09 -14.65
N ASP A 55 -20.89 2.11 -14.01
CA ASP A 55 -21.36 3.48 -14.14
C ASP A 55 -20.94 4.09 -15.48
N MET A 56 -19.70 3.86 -15.92
CA MET A 56 -19.20 4.33 -17.22
C MET A 56 -20.03 3.80 -18.40
N VAL A 57 -20.51 2.56 -18.34
CA VAL A 57 -21.40 1.98 -19.37
C VAL A 57 -22.75 2.68 -19.40
N LYS A 58 -23.24 3.16 -18.25
CA LYS A 58 -24.54 3.87 -18.17
C LYS A 58 -24.39 5.35 -18.52
N ASN A 59 -23.31 5.98 -18.10
CA ASN A 59 -23.08 7.42 -18.18
C ASN A 59 -21.65 7.73 -18.66
N ALA A 60 -21.35 7.49 -19.93
CA ALA A 60 -20.00 7.68 -20.47
C ALA A 60 -19.52 9.14 -20.51
N ALA A 61 -20.44 10.11 -20.66
CA ALA A 61 -20.08 11.52 -20.91
C ALA A 61 -19.18 12.14 -19.81
N PRO A 62 -19.45 12.00 -18.49
CA PRO A 62 -18.62 12.59 -17.46
C PRO A 62 -17.18 12.05 -17.44
N TYR A 63 -16.96 10.82 -17.92
CA TYR A 63 -15.64 10.18 -17.93
C TYR A 63 -14.76 10.63 -19.10
N MET A 64 -15.32 11.25 -20.12
CA MET A 64 -14.56 11.72 -21.29
C MET A 64 -13.72 12.94 -20.97
N ASP A 65 -14.18 13.77 -20.03
CA ASP A 65 -13.51 15.00 -19.61
C ASP A 65 -12.75 14.85 -18.27
N ALA A 66 -13.00 13.77 -17.54
CA ALA A 66 -12.39 13.51 -16.23
C ALA A 66 -10.97 12.91 -16.37
N ALA A 67 -10.09 13.27 -15.46
CA ALA A 67 -8.80 12.61 -15.32
C ALA A 67 -8.98 11.19 -14.73
N GLN A 68 -8.03 10.27 -15.01
CA GLN A 68 -8.15 8.87 -14.59
C GLN A 68 -8.25 8.68 -13.06
N ASP A 69 -7.64 9.56 -12.30
CA ASP A 69 -7.69 9.59 -10.84
C ASP A 69 -9.03 10.08 -10.28
N GLU A 70 -9.84 10.74 -11.09
CA GLU A 70 -11.18 11.23 -10.74
C GLU A 70 -12.30 10.21 -11.00
N TYR A 71 -12.03 9.10 -11.70
CA TYR A 71 -13.06 8.14 -12.10
C TYR A 71 -13.87 7.57 -10.93
N CYS A 72 -13.26 7.37 -9.78
CA CYS A 72 -14.00 6.96 -8.59
C CYS A 72 -14.96 8.06 -8.11
N PHE A 73 -14.56 9.33 -8.14
CA PHE A 73 -15.43 10.44 -7.77
C PHE A 73 -16.60 10.58 -8.74
N VAL A 74 -16.36 10.41 -10.04
CA VAL A 74 -17.41 10.43 -11.06
C VAL A 74 -18.41 9.30 -10.79
N ALA A 75 -17.94 8.06 -10.58
CA ALA A 75 -18.83 6.93 -10.29
C ALA A 75 -19.66 7.13 -9.03
N PHE A 76 -19.08 7.67 -7.97
CA PHE A 76 -19.77 7.91 -6.71
C PHE A 76 -20.70 9.13 -6.75
N SER A 77 -20.47 10.09 -7.65
CA SER A 77 -21.36 11.25 -7.83
C SER A 77 -22.74 10.86 -8.36
N GLY A 78 -22.83 9.73 -9.07
CA GLY A 78 -24.10 9.17 -9.57
C GLY A 78 -24.91 8.41 -8.53
N LEU A 79 -24.36 8.18 -7.32
CA LEU A 79 -25.07 7.45 -6.27
C LEU A 79 -26.03 8.38 -5.50
N PRO A 80 -27.28 7.94 -5.22
CA PRO A 80 -28.15 8.62 -4.29
C PRO A 80 -27.52 8.55 -2.88
N PHE A 81 -27.79 9.54 -2.03
CA PHE A 81 -27.32 9.60 -0.64
C PHE A 81 -25.82 9.90 -0.45
N ALA A 82 -25.37 11.09 -0.83
CA ALA A 82 -24.06 11.62 -0.45
C ALA A 82 -22.87 10.70 -0.83
N GLY A 83 -22.89 10.11 -2.04
CA GLY A 83 -21.85 9.17 -2.47
C GLY A 83 -20.44 9.78 -2.47
N THR A 84 -20.28 11.01 -2.92
CA THR A 84 -19.01 11.76 -2.94
C THR A 84 -18.51 12.09 -1.55
N GLU A 85 -19.40 12.44 -0.63
CA GLU A 85 -19.08 12.74 0.76
C GLU A 85 -18.58 11.49 1.49
N ILE A 86 -19.27 10.36 1.30
CA ILE A 86 -18.85 9.07 1.86
C ILE A 86 -17.49 8.67 1.30
N LEU A 87 -17.29 8.77 -0.02
CA LEU A 87 -15.99 8.50 -0.64
C LEU A 87 -14.90 9.39 -0.06
N SER A 88 -15.15 10.69 0.09
CA SER A 88 -14.20 11.64 0.64
C SER A 88 -13.81 11.30 2.08
N VAL A 89 -14.77 10.96 2.94
CA VAL A 89 -14.50 10.52 4.30
C VAL A 89 -13.69 9.23 4.31
N CYS A 90 -14.05 8.26 3.49
CA CYS A 90 -13.29 7.00 3.35
C CYS A 90 -11.84 7.26 2.91
N LEU A 91 -11.62 8.14 1.93
CA LEU A 91 -10.27 8.48 1.45
C LEU A 91 -9.43 9.15 2.54
N VAL A 92 -10.02 10.06 3.34
CA VAL A 92 -9.33 10.68 4.47
C VAL A 92 -8.92 9.63 5.51
N LEU A 93 -9.83 8.74 5.90
CA LEU A 93 -9.54 7.67 6.84
C LEU A 93 -8.48 6.70 6.31
N PHE A 94 -8.56 6.35 5.04
CA PHE A 94 -7.60 5.47 4.39
C PHE A 94 -6.20 6.09 4.29
N SER A 95 -6.12 7.38 3.94
CA SER A 95 -4.87 8.12 3.90
C SER A 95 -4.24 8.21 5.29
N PHE A 96 -5.05 8.47 6.32
CA PHE A 96 -4.57 8.51 7.69
C PHE A 96 -4.04 7.15 8.18
N ALA A 97 -4.77 6.06 7.90
CA ALA A 97 -4.33 4.71 8.22
C ALA A 97 -3.01 4.34 7.50
N THR A 98 -2.88 4.74 6.22
CA THR A 98 -1.67 4.53 5.43
C THR A 98 -0.49 5.29 6.01
N MET A 99 -0.68 6.56 6.39
CA MET A 99 0.38 7.35 7.05
C MET A 99 0.88 6.70 8.34
N ILE A 100 -0.02 6.16 9.17
CA ILE A 100 0.38 5.45 10.39
C ILE A 100 1.18 4.18 10.05
N GLY A 101 0.71 3.39 9.09
CA GLY A 101 1.39 2.16 8.68
C GLY A 101 2.80 2.43 8.15
N TRP A 102 2.98 3.42 7.29
CA TRP A 102 4.29 3.79 6.76
C TRP A 102 5.21 4.43 7.80
N SER A 103 4.66 5.18 8.78
CA SER A 103 5.42 5.64 9.93
C SER A 103 6.03 4.48 10.71
N PHE A 104 5.22 3.45 10.98
CA PHE A 104 5.69 2.24 11.68
C PHE A 104 6.84 1.53 10.94
N TYR A 105 6.74 1.36 9.62
CA TYR A 105 7.83 0.76 8.83
C TYR A 105 9.12 1.58 8.91
N GLY A 106 9.01 2.89 8.79
CA GLY A 106 10.15 3.77 8.90
C GLY A 106 10.76 3.79 10.30
N GLU A 107 9.94 3.74 11.35
CA GLU A 107 10.42 3.64 12.74
C GLU A 107 11.17 2.33 12.99
N CYS A 108 10.66 1.20 12.49
CA CYS A 108 11.35 -0.08 12.56
C CYS A 108 12.71 -0.02 11.86
N ALA A 109 12.78 0.55 10.67
CA ALA A 109 14.03 0.69 9.92
C ALA A 109 15.01 1.65 10.61
N ALA A 110 14.55 2.81 11.07
CA ALA A 110 15.37 3.79 11.79
C ALA A 110 15.87 3.25 13.12
N GLY A 111 15.02 2.51 13.84
CA GLY A 111 15.38 1.85 15.09
C GLY A 111 16.46 0.80 14.91
N TYR A 112 16.38 0.03 13.81
CA TYR A 112 17.41 -0.96 13.48
C TYR A 112 18.77 -0.32 13.14
N LEU A 113 18.76 0.79 12.38
CA LEU A 113 20.00 1.43 11.91
C LEU A 113 20.65 2.33 12.96
N TRP A 114 19.86 3.11 13.70
CA TRP A 114 20.37 4.20 14.56
C TRP A 114 19.84 4.16 16.00
N GLY A 115 19.06 3.13 16.36
CA GLY A 115 18.47 2.99 17.69
C GLY A 115 17.41 4.06 18.02
N GLU A 116 17.11 4.24 19.31
CA GLU A 116 16.02 5.14 19.76
C GLU A 116 16.17 6.61 19.31
N LYS A 117 17.41 7.10 19.21
CA LYS A 117 17.67 8.46 18.72
C LYS A 117 17.30 8.61 17.25
N GLY A 118 17.53 7.55 16.47
CA GLY A 118 17.17 7.49 15.06
C GLY A 118 15.64 7.50 14.86
N VAL A 119 14.91 6.78 15.70
CA VAL A 119 13.43 6.79 15.66
C VAL A 119 12.88 8.19 15.86
N LYS A 120 13.34 8.93 16.89
CA LYS A 120 12.88 10.30 17.14
C LYS A 120 13.21 11.25 15.99
N ALA A 121 14.42 11.16 15.43
CA ALA A 121 14.80 11.96 14.27
C ALA A 121 13.94 11.63 13.06
N PHE A 122 13.68 10.35 12.80
CA PHE A 122 12.80 9.90 11.73
C PHE A 122 11.38 10.44 11.88
N GLN A 123 10.78 10.37 13.07
CA GLN A 123 9.42 10.86 13.33
C GLN A 123 9.28 12.34 12.97
N ILE A 124 10.26 13.16 13.38
CA ILE A 124 10.25 14.60 13.04
C ILE A 124 10.36 14.80 11.52
N CYS A 125 11.32 14.13 10.88
CA CYS A 125 11.48 14.19 9.43
C CYS A 125 10.22 13.71 8.69
N TYR A 126 9.60 12.63 9.17
CA TYR A 126 8.40 12.07 8.58
C TYR A 126 7.25 13.08 8.53
N ILE A 127 6.97 13.76 9.65
CA ILE A 127 5.94 14.80 9.72
C ILE A 127 6.22 15.94 8.72
N VAL A 128 7.49 16.37 8.64
CA VAL A 128 7.90 17.42 7.69
C VAL A 128 7.69 16.95 6.25
N PHE A 129 8.05 15.71 5.92
CA PHE A 129 7.85 15.15 4.57
C PHE A 129 6.37 14.92 4.22
N VAL A 130 5.54 14.53 5.18
CA VAL A 130 4.08 14.47 4.97
C VAL A 130 3.52 15.85 4.61
N TYR A 131 3.94 16.90 5.32
CA TYR A 131 3.53 18.26 5.00
C TYR A 131 4.02 18.71 3.61
N ILE A 132 5.30 18.48 3.30
CA ILE A 132 5.86 18.83 1.99
C ILE A 132 5.12 18.06 0.89
N GLY A 133 4.88 16.77 1.07
CA GLY A 133 4.15 15.93 0.10
C GLY A 133 2.73 16.40 -0.17
N SER A 134 2.06 17.00 0.82
CA SER A 134 0.70 17.54 0.64
C SER A 134 0.64 18.82 -0.22
N VAL A 135 1.76 19.51 -0.38
CA VAL A 135 1.86 20.78 -1.15
C VAL A 135 2.43 20.55 -2.56
N LEU A 136 3.14 19.45 -2.78
CA LEU A 136 3.73 19.11 -4.07
C LEU A 136 2.67 18.67 -5.10
N SER A 137 3.00 18.81 -6.38
CA SER A 137 2.14 18.30 -7.45
C SER A 137 2.03 16.77 -7.39
N LEU A 138 0.84 16.26 -7.67
CA LEU A 138 0.54 14.82 -7.65
C LEU A 138 1.47 14.01 -8.54
N GLU A 139 1.79 14.54 -9.73
CA GLU A 139 2.70 13.89 -10.68
C GLU A 139 4.11 13.72 -10.11
N LEU A 140 4.66 14.76 -9.46
CA LEU A 140 5.98 14.70 -8.85
C LEU A 140 6.02 13.68 -7.70
N VAL A 141 4.98 13.66 -6.87
CA VAL A 141 4.86 12.72 -5.75
C VAL A 141 4.82 11.28 -6.26
N TRP A 142 4.05 11.01 -7.32
CA TRP A 142 3.97 9.68 -7.92
C TRP A 142 5.31 9.23 -8.52
N ASN A 143 5.98 10.09 -9.27
CA ASN A 143 7.28 9.77 -9.87
C ASN A 143 8.33 9.47 -8.80
N LEU A 144 8.36 10.27 -7.73
CA LEU A 144 9.28 10.05 -6.61
C LEU A 144 8.97 8.75 -5.87
N SER A 145 7.69 8.47 -5.64
CA SER A 145 7.22 7.23 -5.02
C SER A 145 7.62 6.00 -5.82
N ASP A 146 7.45 6.03 -7.14
CA ASP A 146 7.82 4.91 -8.03
C ASP A 146 9.33 4.63 -7.97
N VAL A 147 10.18 5.66 -7.92
CA VAL A 147 11.63 5.49 -7.76
C VAL A 147 11.96 4.88 -6.40
N CYS A 148 11.36 5.39 -5.31
CA CYS A 148 11.59 4.86 -3.97
C CYS A 148 11.15 3.40 -3.85
N ASN A 149 9.99 3.04 -4.44
CA ASN A 149 9.48 1.68 -4.46
C ASN A 149 10.41 0.73 -5.23
N ALA A 150 10.95 1.17 -6.36
CA ALA A 150 11.94 0.39 -7.10
C ALA A 150 13.22 0.16 -6.26
N CYS A 151 13.69 1.19 -5.55
CA CYS A 151 14.83 1.07 -4.63
C CYS A 151 14.57 0.11 -3.47
N MET A 152 13.33 0.00 -2.98
CA MET A 152 12.94 -0.96 -1.93
C MET A 152 12.82 -2.38 -2.49
N ALA A 153 12.27 -2.55 -3.68
CA ALA A 153 12.05 -3.85 -4.28
C ALA A 153 13.37 -4.59 -4.62
N LEU A 154 14.38 -3.88 -5.10
CA LEU A 154 15.66 -4.49 -5.49
C LEU A 154 16.35 -5.27 -4.37
N PRO A 155 16.62 -4.68 -3.18
CA PRO A 155 17.25 -5.43 -2.08
C PRO A 155 16.33 -6.54 -1.55
N ASN A 156 15.01 -6.35 -1.56
CA ASN A 156 14.09 -7.40 -1.13
C ASN A 156 14.13 -8.62 -2.06
N LEU A 157 14.13 -8.42 -3.37
CA LEU A 157 14.26 -9.51 -4.34
C LEU A 157 15.60 -10.26 -4.18
N LEU A 158 16.67 -9.52 -3.92
CA LEU A 158 17.97 -10.13 -3.63
C LEU A 158 17.93 -11.00 -2.35
N CYS A 159 17.32 -10.49 -1.28
CA CYS A 159 17.12 -11.25 -0.05
C CYS A 159 16.28 -12.52 -0.28
N LEU A 160 15.19 -12.43 -1.01
CA LEU A 160 14.35 -13.60 -1.35
C LEU A 160 15.13 -14.64 -2.16
N TRP A 161 15.95 -14.20 -3.11
CA TRP A 161 16.79 -15.10 -3.89
C TRP A 161 17.84 -15.82 -3.03
N LEU A 162 18.48 -15.10 -2.13
CA LEU A 162 19.48 -15.68 -1.19
C LEU A 162 18.82 -16.65 -0.20
N LEU A 163 17.64 -16.33 0.30
CA LEU A 163 16.91 -17.13 1.30
C LEU A 163 16.07 -18.25 0.69
N ARG A 164 16.02 -18.40 -0.63
CA ARG A 164 15.15 -19.38 -1.33
C ARG A 164 15.24 -20.80 -0.78
N LYS A 165 16.46 -21.28 -0.46
CA LYS A 165 16.67 -22.63 0.08
C LYS A 165 16.06 -22.79 1.47
N THR A 166 16.13 -21.78 2.30
CA THR A 166 15.56 -21.76 3.66
C THR A 166 14.04 -21.76 3.59
N VAL A 167 13.46 -20.96 2.70
CA VAL A 167 12.00 -20.91 2.49
C VAL A 167 11.48 -22.27 2.04
N ILE A 168 12.09 -22.87 1.00
CA ILE A 168 11.69 -24.19 0.50
C ILE A 168 11.79 -25.26 1.59
N ARG A 169 12.85 -25.26 2.39
CA ARG A 169 13.02 -26.21 3.49
C ARG A 169 11.93 -26.08 4.54
N GLN A 170 11.64 -24.86 5.00
CA GLN A 170 10.63 -24.62 6.01
C GLN A 170 9.22 -24.96 5.51
N THR A 171 8.90 -24.62 4.26
CA THR A 171 7.60 -24.98 3.66
C THR A 171 7.41 -26.48 3.58
N LYS A 172 8.45 -27.25 3.18
CA LYS A 172 8.38 -28.72 3.14
C LYS A 172 8.25 -29.37 4.53
N GLN A 173 8.71 -28.71 5.58
CA GLN A 173 8.58 -29.21 6.96
C GLN A 173 7.20 -28.92 7.56
N ALA A 174 6.47 -27.97 7.00
CA ALA A 174 5.15 -27.56 7.48
C ALA A 174 3.99 -28.25 6.75
N CYS A 175 4.25 -28.82 5.58
CA CYS A 175 3.35 -29.68 4.80
C CYS A 175 3.62 -31.14 5.10
#